data_4b2f286f580f7cbd2a2bbe31a1277390
#
_entry.id   4b2f286f580f7cbd2a2bbe31a1277390
#
_cell.length_a   1.000
_cell.length_b   1.000
_cell.length_c   1.000
_cell.angle_alpha   90.00
_cell.angle_beta   90.00
_cell.angle_gamma   90.00
#
_symmetry.space_group_name_H-M   'P 1'
#
loop_
_entity.id
_entity.type
_entity.pdbx_description
1 polymer ?
#
loop_
_entity_poly.entity_id
_entity_poly.type
_entity_poly.pdbx_seq_one_letter_code
_entity_poly.pdbx_strand_id
1 'polypeptide(L)'
;RLVGSEMCIRDSPYGEVPMIEFMENDERQGRIESVWSLINNYNEALSEKANDVSYFADAYLKMIGVDLADENVASYLRDNRVINSAEPLNEGESVDINFLDKPSSDTTQENLLDRLERLIYQMSMTYNANDESFSNNASGISLEFKMQNPRNLAQAKARKFKKAYAQMYKMIFSLPTNVPANKAKEWFNLEYTFDFNIPRNIKDEAETAQKLEGIVSRETQLGVLSIVPDVTQEMERIKDEETEERLNPQVDFGNFTRNTEEVTEEHE
;
A
#
# COMPACT_ATOMS: atom_id res chain seq x y z
N ARG A 1 2.59 -40.89 -22.30
CA ARG A 1 1.58 -41.10 -23.34
C ARG A 1 0.42 -40.15 -23.08
N LEU A 2 0.43 -39.02 -23.79
CA LEU A 2 -0.50 -37.90 -23.61
C LEU A 2 -1.77 -38.08 -24.47
N VAL A 3 -2.43 -39.22 -24.34
CA VAL A 3 -3.63 -39.53 -25.13
C VAL A 3 -4.81 -38.62 -24.75
N GLY A 4 -4.84 -38.10 -23.52
CA GLY A 4 -5.92 -37.22 -23.06
C GLY A 4 -5.82 -35.78 -23.56
N SER A 5 -4.61 -35.25 -23.79
CA SER A 5 -4.43 -33.86 -24.26
C SER A 5 -4.74 -33.70 -25.75
N GLU A 6 -4.45 -34.72 -26.58
CA GLU A 6 -4.78 -34.69 -28.01
C GLU A 6 -6.29 -34.78 -28.26
N MET A 7 -7.02 -35.50 -27.40
CA MET A 7 -8.48 -35.63 -27.51
C MET A 7 -9.15 -34.30 -27.19
N CYS A 8 -8.69 -33.59 -26.12
CA CYS A 8 -9.21 -32.27 -25.76
C CYS A 8 -8.95 -31.21 -26.83
N ILE A 9 -7.82 -31.26 -27.54
CA ILE A 9 -7.48 -30.34 -28.63
C ILE A 9 -8.36 -30.56 -29.85
N ARG A 10 -8.70 -31.78 -30.17
CA ARG A 10 -9.54 -32.14 -31.36
C ARG A 10 -11.02 -31.85 -31.14
N ASP A 11 -11.52 -32.04 -29.93
CA ASP A 11 -12.94 -31.88 -29.61
C ASP A 11 -13.27 -30.48 -29.07
N SER A 12 -12.26 -29.64 -28.80
CA SER A 12 -12.47 -28.29 -28.38
C SER A 12 -12.84 -27.40 -29.57
N PRO A 13 -13.96 -26.67 -29.51
CA PRO A 13 -14.32 -25.70 -30.56
C PRO A 13 -13.30 -24.54 -30.69
N TYR A 14 -12.44 -24.38 -29.73
CA TYR A 14 -11.37 -23.35 -29.72
C TYR A 14 -10.14 -23.79 -30.55
N GLY A 15 -10.00 -25.05 -30.93
CA GLY A 15 -8.81 -25.56 -31.62
C GLY A 15 -7.55 -25.65 -30.74
N GLU A 16 -7.61 -25.15 -29.55
CA GLU A 16 -6.57 -25.17 -28.52
C GLU A 16 -7.18 -25.54 -27.17
N VAL A 17 -6.35 -25.83 -26.17
CA VAL A 17 -6.85 -26.03 -24.80
C VAL A 17 -7.33 -24.68 -24.26
N PRO A 18 -8.60 -24.55 -23.84
CA PRO A 18 -9.17 -23.27 -23.38
C PRO A 18 -8.70 -22.95 -21.95
N MET A 19 -7.40 -22.90 -21.77
CA MET A 19 -6.74 -22.54 -20.51
C MET A 19 -5.66 -21.52 -20.79
N ILE A 20 -5.71 -20.40 -20.07
CA ILE A 20 -4.79 -19.29 -20.22
C ILE A 20 -4.11 -19.05 -18.91
N GLU A 21 -2.79 -19.07 -18.93
CA GLU A 21 -1.96 -18.76 -17.79
C GLU A 21 -1.66 -17.25 -17.74
N PHE A 22 -1.99 -16.62 -16.63
CA PHE A 22 -1.60 -15.24 -16.31
C PHE A 22 -0.37 -15.28 -15.43
N MET A 23 0.80 -15.26 -16.06
CA MET A 23 2.08 -15.28 -15.37
C MET A 23 2.42 -13.90 -14.82
N GLU A 24 2.95 -13.84 -13.61
CA GLU A 24 3.51 -12.61 -13.05
C GLU A 24 4.93 -12.34 -13.60
N ASN A 25 5.74 -13.39 -13.69
CA ASN A 25 7.10 -13.40 -14.21
C ASN A 25 7.37 -14.69 -15.03
N ASP A 26 8.55 -14.77 -15.64
CA ASP A 26 8.94 -15.95 -16.43
C ASP A 26 9.28 -17.17 -15.55
N GLU A 27 9.68 -16.92 -14.30
CA GLU A 27 10.00 -17.95 -13.31
C GLU A 27 8.75 -18.57 -12.69
N ARG A 28 7.57 -18.02 -12.94
CA ARG A 28 6.28 -18.41 -12.35
C ARG A 28 6.27 -18.39 -10.81
N GLN A 29 7.06 -17.50 -10.24
CA GLN A 29 7.14 -17.29 -8.80
C GLN A 29 6.24 -16.15 -8.38
N GLY A 30 5.53 -16.33 -7.28
CA GLY A 30 4.76 -15.27 -6.63
C GLY A 30 5.69 -14.30 -5.92
N ARG A 31 5.17 -13.13 -5.61
CA ARG A 31 5.92 -12.06 -4.97
C ARG A 31 6.39 -12.41 -3.57
N ILE A 32 5.59 -13.17 -2.83
CA ILE A 32 5.88 -13.57 -1.46
C ILE A 32 7.04 -14.56 -1.40
N GLU A 33 7.23 -15.37 -2.44
CA GLU A 33 8.25 -16.42 -2.44
C GLU A 33 9.67 -15.88 -2.27
N SER A 34 9.97 -14.70 -2.81
CA SER A 34 11.28 -14.06 -2.67
C SER A 34 11.57 -13.57 -1.25
N VAL A 35 10.55 -13.34 -0.44
CA VAL A 35 10.64 -12.79 0.93
C VAL A 35 10.12 -13.76 1.99
N TRP A 36 9.78 -14.98 1.62
CA TRP A 36 9.16 -15.98 2.50
C TRP A 36 9.97 -16.22 3.78
N SER A 37 11.29 -16.36 3.66
CA SER A 37 12.16 -16.57 4.81
C SER A 37 12.18 -15.36 5.77
N LEU A 38 12.13 -14.15 5.22
CA LEU A 38 12.07 -12.93 6.04
C LEU A 38 10.75 -12.82 6.79
N ILE A 39 9.63 -13.17 6.12
CA ILE A 39 8.30 -13.19 6.75
C ILE A 39 8.26 -14.23 7.89
N ASN A 40 8.81 -15.42 7.66
CA ASN A 40 8.86 -16.44 8.71
C ASN A 40 9.69 -15.98 9.92
N ASN A 41 10.86 -15.41 9.67
CA ASN A 41 11.70 -14.87 10.74
C ASN A 41 11.02 -13.72 11.50
N TYR A 42 10.28 -12.85 10.79
CA TYR A 42 9.49 -11.78 11.40
C TYR A 42 8.40 -12.36 12.33
N ASN A 43 7.65 -13.35 11.84
CA ASN A 43 6.58 -14.00 12.59
C ASN A 43 7.15 -14.73 13.83
N GLU A 44 8.30 -15.39 13.70
CA GLU A 44 9.00 -16.06 14.81
C GLU A 44 9.43 -15.04 15.85
N ALA A 45 10.14 -13.98 15.45
CA ALA A 45 10.58 -12.93 16.36
C ALA A 45 9.42 -12.23 17.08
N LEU A 46 8.31 -11.97 16.37
CA LEU A 46 7.10 -11.40 16.96
C LEU A 46 6.44 -12.35 17.97
N SER A 47 6.41 -13.64 17.65
CA SER A 47 5.86 -14.68 18.55
C SER A 47 6.69 -14.83 19.81
N GLU A 48 8.04 -14.82 19.69
CA GLU A 48 8.94 -14.85 20.83
C GLU A 48 8.78 -13.62 21.72
N LYS A 49 8.64 -12.44 21.10
CA LYS A 49 8.38 -11.20 21.85
C LYS A 49 7.05 -11.27 22.60
N ALA A 50 5.99 -11.78 21.99
CA ALA A 50 4.70 -11.97 22.66
C ALA A 50 4.82 -12.95 23.83
N ASN A 51 5.60 -14.02 23.69
CA ASN A 51 5.89 -14.97 24.77
C ASN A 51 6.68 -14.31 25.89
N ASP A 52 7.68 -13.47 25.56
CA ASP A 52 8.47 -12.74 26.55
C ASP A 52 7.57 -11.79 27.37
N VAL A 53 6.65 -11.06 26.73
CA VAL A 53 5.68 -10.20 27.44
C VAL A 53 4.80 -11.02 28.37
N SER A 54 4.31 -12.18 27.92
CA SER A 54 3.53 -13.10 28.76
C SER A 54 4.34 -13.64 29.93
N TYR A 55 5.62 -13.96 29.71
CA TYR A 55 6.54 -14.42 30.75
C TYR A 55 6.77 -13.32 31.81
N PHE A 56 6.92 -12.05 31.41
CA PHE A 56 7.06 -10.94 32.37
C PHE A 56 5.81 -10.72 33.21
N ALA A 57 4.62 -10.93 32.64
CA ALA A 57 3.38 -10.90 33.41
C ALA A 57 3.35 -11.99 34.52
N ASP A 58 4.11 -13.05 34.32
CA ASP A 58 4.24 -14.20 35.21
C ASP A 58 5.57 -14.23 36.01
N ALA A 59 6.28 -13.10 36.08
CA ALA A 59 7.60 -13.02 36.73
C ALA A 59 7.53 -13.40 38.21
N TYR A 60 8.57 -14.11 38.67
CA TYR A 60 8.72 -14.51 40.07
C TYR A 60 9.35 -13.38 40.89
N LEU A 61 8.78 -13.09 42.06
CA LEU A 61 9.39 -12.22 43.04
C LEU A 61 10.49 -12.97 43.79
N LYS A 62 11.72 -12.49 43.68
CA LYS A 62 12.87 -12.99 44.41
C LYS A 62 13.00 -12.23 45.72
N MET A 63 13.03 -12.94 46.87
CA MET A 63 13.22 -12.38 48.19
C MET A 63 14.38 -13.09 48.86
N ILE A 64 15.44 -12.35 49.19
CA ILE A 64 16.63 -12.86 49.90
C ILE A 64 16.71 -12.18 51.27
N GLY A 65 17.02 -12.96 52.32
CA GLY A 65 17.20 -12.45 53.67
C GLY A 65 15.90 -12.23 54.46
N VAL A 66 14.79 -12.76 54.00
CA VAL A 66 13.50 -12.75 54.71
C VAL A 66 13.12 -14.19 55.04
N ASP A 67 12.94 -14.50 56.29
CA ASP A 67 12.44 -15.79 56.73
C ASP A 67 10.91 -15.76 56.80
N LEU A 68 10.28 -16.54 55.93
CA LEU A 68 8.83 -16.74 55.93
C LEU A 68 8.54 -18.02 56.70
N ALA A 69 8.43 -17.90 58.06
CA ALA A 69 8.46 -18.99 59.05
C ALA A 69 7.20 -19.90 59.09
N ASP A 70 6.36 -19.98 58.08
CA ASP A 70 5.12 -20.78 58.11
C ASP A 70 5.20 -22.04 57.23
N GLU A 71 4.66 -23.16 57.74
CA GLU A 71 4.64 -24.46 57.05
C GLU A 71 3.87 -24.47 55.72
N ASN A 72 3.05 -23.49 55.47
CA ASN A 72 2.30 -23.31 54.20
C ASN A 72 3.04 -22.46 53.16
N VAL A 73 4.25 -22.00 53.49
CA VAL A 73 5.03 -21.07 52.63
C VAL A 73 5.33 -21.65 51.26
N ALA A 74 5.62 -22.95 51.16
CA ALA A 74 5.98 -23.57 49.90
C ALA A 74 4.81 -23.54 48.87
N SER A 75 3.57 -23.74 49.31
CA SER A 75 2.41 -23.60 48.46
C SER A 75 2.10 -22.13 48.15
N TYR A 76 2.24 -21.26 49.14
CA TYR A 76 2.06 -19.82 48.97
C TYR A 76 3.09 -19.22 48.02
N LEU A 77 4.36 -19.63 48.12
CA LEU A 77 5.45 -19.21 47.24
C LEU A 77 5.17 -19.62 45.77
N ARG A 78 4.72 -20.86 45.60
CA ARG A 78 4.39 -21.38 44.27
C ARG A 78 3.15 -20.71 43.67
N ASP A 79 2.09 -20.55 44.47
CA ASP A 79 0.82 -19.99 44.01
C ASP A 79 0.91 -18.47 43.78
N ASN A 80 1.78 -17.77 44.54
CA ASN A 80 2.03 -16.34 44.42
C ASN A 80 3.32 -16.03 43.63
N ARG A 81 4.01 -17.04 43.09
CA ARG A 81 5.23 -16.88 42.27
C ARG A 81 6.37 -16.13 43.00
N VAL A 82 6.63 -16.50 44.22
CA VAL A 82 7.69 -15.93 45.08
C VAL A 82 8.80 -16.95 45.24
N ILE A 83 10.05 -16.55 45.01
CA ILE A 83 11.25 -17.34 45.36
C ILE A 83 11.83 -16.74 46.62
N ASN A 84 11.85 -17.51 47.69
CA ASN A 84 12.43 -17.10 48.97
C ASN A 84 13.70 -17.92 49.31
N SER A 85 14.76 -17.24 49.76
CA SER A 85 15.94 -17.85 50.30
C SER A 85 16.22 -17.25 51.68
N ALA A 86 16.03 -18.07 52.70
CA ALA A 86 16.23 -17.69 54.12
C ALA A 86 17.69 -17.95 54.56
N GLU A 87 18.68 -17.59 53.74
CA GLU A 87 20.06 -17.63 54.22
C GLU A 87 20.27 -16.53 55.29
N PRO A 88 20.90 -16.86 56.42
CA PRO A 88 21.17 -15.86 57.44
C PRO A 88 22.08 -14.78 56.86
N LEU A 89 21.59 -13.54 56.90
CA LEU A 89 22.38 -12.39 56.53
C LEU A 89 23.57 -12.22 57.48
N ASN A 90 24.76 -12.11 56.93
CA ASN A 90 25.92 -11.67 57.68
C ASN A 90 25.77 -10.19 58.10
N GLU A 91 26.43 -9.76 59.17
CA GLU A 91 26.40 -8.35 59.57
C GLU A 91 26.91 -7.46 58.42
N GLY A 92 26.00 -6.72 57.82
CA GLY A 92 26.27 -5.80 56.70
C GLY A 92 25.60 -6.15 55.36
N GLU A 93 24.92 -7.29 55.27
CA GLU A 93 24.13 -7.63 54.08
C GLU A 93 22.72 -7.05 54.16
N SER A 94 22.26 -6.48 53.05
CA SER A 94 20.89 -5.91 52.93
C SER A 94 19.92 -6.93 52.39
N VAL A 95 18.66 -6.85 52.84
CA VAL A 95 17.55 -7.59 52.22
C VAL A 95 17.42 -7.18 50.78
N ASP A 96 17.42 -8.16 49.89
CA ASP A 96 17.21 -7.95 48.46
C ASP A 96 15.82 -8.48 48.04
N ILE A 97 14.93 -7.60 47.62
CA ILE A 97 13.59 -7.92 47.12
C ILE A 97 13.46 -7.35 45.73
N ASN A 98 13.60 -8.21 44.73
CA ASN A 98 13.51 -7.81 43.32
C ASN A 98 12.71 -8.85 42.54
N PHE A 99 12.11 -8.43 41.44
CA PHE A 99 11.64 -9.38 40.45
C PHE A 99 12.84 -10.06 39.77
N LEU A 100 12.69 -11.34 39.46
CA LEU A 100 13.70 -12.07 38.71
C LEU A 100 13.67 -11.57 37.27
N ASP A 101 14.50 -10.58 37.00
CA ASP A 101 14.54 -9.92 35.68
C ASP A 101 15.32 -10.77 34.68
N LYS A 102 14.70 -10.98 33.50
CA LYS A 102 15.44 -11.38 32.31
C LYS A 102 16.14 -10.11 31.77
N PRO A 103 17.41 -10.19 31.32
CA PRO A 103 18.02 -9.04 30.64
C PRO A 103 17.12 -8.50 29.56
N SER A 104 16.72 -7.24 29.64
CA SER A 104 15.80 -6.64 28.68
C SER A 104 16.51 -6.52 27.31
N SER A 105 16.18 -7.40 26.39
CA SER A 105 16.59 -7.34 24.99
C SER A 105 15.55 -6.64 24.13
N ASP A 106 14.59 -5.95 24.75
CA ASP A 106 13.44 -5.35 24.08
C ASP A 106 13.85 -4.42 22.93
N THR A 107 14.79 -3.51 23.18
CA THR A 107 15.31 -2.61 22.12
C THR A 107 15.98 -3.38 20.98
N THR A 108 16.66 -4.48 21.27
CA THR A 108 17.32 -5.31 20.24
C THR A 108 16.27 -6.05 19.40
N GLN A 109 15.22 -6.55 20.06
CA GLN A 109 14.12 -7.24 19.39
C GLN A 109 13.33 -6.28 18.52
N GLU A 110 13.01 -5.06 19.00
CA GLU A 110 12.36 -4.02 18.19
C GLU A 110 13.19 -3.65 16.95
N ASN A 111 14.48 -3.38 17.14
CA ASN A 111 15.38 -3.07 16.03
C ASN A 111 15.44 -4.22 14.99
N LEU A 112 15.34 -5.47 15.45
CA LEU A 112 15.27 -6.62 14.54
C LEU A 112 13.97 -6.65 13.75
N LEU A 113 12.83 -6.47 14.42
CA LEU A 113 11.50 -6.43 13.79
C LEU A 113 11.40 -5.31 12.75
N ASP A 114 11.82 -4.10 13.12
CA ASP A 114 11.87 -2.95 12.22
C ASP A 114 12.75 -3.20 10.98
N ARG A 115 13.89 -3.85 11.20
CA ARG A 115 14.80 -4.19 10.11
C ARG A 115 14.22 -5.26 9.20
N LEU A 116 13.59 -6.29 9.74
CA LEU A 116 12.92 -7.34 8.97
C LEU A 116 11.76 -6.78 8.17
N GLU A 117 10.91 -5.95 8.78
CA GLU A 117 9.81 -5.28 8.10
C GLU A 117 10.32 -4.46 6.91
N ARG A 118 11.33 -3.61 7.12
CA ARG A 118 11.93 -2.80 6.06
C ARG A 118 12.49 -3.64 4.93
N LEU A 119 13.17 -4.75 5.25
CA LEU A 119 13.72 -5.67 4.25
C LEU A 119 12.62 -6.39 3.46
N ILE A 120 11.52 -6.78 4.10
CA ILE A 120 10.37 -7.40 3.44
C ILE A 120 9.80 -6.47 2.37
N TYR A 121 9.53 -5.21 2.72
CA TYR A 121 9.03 -4.22 1.76
C TYR A 121 10.05 -3.90 0.65
N GLN A 122 11.31 -3.76 1.00
CA GLN A 122 12.37 -3.45 0.04
C GLN A 122 12.58 -4.59 -0.97
N MET A 123 12.68 -5.84 -0.51
CA MET A 123 12.94 -6.98 -1.39
C MET A 123 11.70 -7.42 -2.19
N SER A 124 10.51 -7.24 -1.65
CA SER A 124 9.27 -7.45 -2.38
C SER A 124 8.97 -6.34 -3.39
N MET A 125 9.78 -5.26 -3.42
CA MET A 125 9.54 -4.06 -4.25
C MET A 125 8.16 -3.45 -4.04
N THR A 126 7.62 -3.56 -2.82
CA THR A 126 6.36 -2.95 -2.41
C THR A 126 6.64 -1.74 -1.50
N TYR A 127 5.66 -0.90 -1.30
CA TYR A 127 5.78 0.22 -0.37
C TYR A 127 5.00 -0.05 0.92
N ASN A 128 5.51 0.46 2.03
CA ASN A 128 4.78 0.47 3.29
C ASN A 128 3.90 1.72 3.34
N ALA A 129 2.57 1.54 3.25
CA ALA A 129 1.63 2.65 3.31
C ALA A 129 1.58 3.34 4.68
N ASN A 130 1.99 2.64 5.75
CA ASN A 130 2.02 3.15 7.11
C ASN A 130 3.34 3.89 7.46
N ASP A 131 4.31 3.91 6.54
CA ASP A 131 5.55 4.64 6.76
C ASP A 131 5.25 6.15 6.84
N GLU A 132 5.65 6.78 7.94
CA GLU A 132 5.49 8.22 8.18
C GLU A 132 6.02 9.09 7.04
N SER A 133 7.00 8.58 6.29
CA SER A 133 7.54 9.25 5.13
C SER A 133 6.55 9.43 3.97
N PHE A 134 5.41 8.70 3.99
CA PHE A 134 4.30 8.89 3.04
C PHE A 134 3.24 9.86 3.56
N SER A 135 3.10 10.02 4.88
CA SER A 135 2.06 10.85 5.50
C SER A 135 2.48 12.31 5.70
N ASN A 136 3.77 12.58 5.88
CA ASN A 136 4.28 13.91 6.21
C ASN A 136 4.83 14.64 4.99
N ASN A 137 4.03 15.55 4.38
CA ASN A 137 4.44 16.57 3.41
C ASN A 137 5.48 16.14 2.35
N ALA A 138 5.48 14.87 1.95
CA ALA A 138 6.31 14.44 0.84
C ALA A 138 5.85 15.20 -0.42
N SER A 139 6.76 15.94 -1.06
CA SER A 139 6.46 16.56 -2.35
C SER A 139 6.04 15.49 -3.35
N GLY A 140 5.17 15.83 -4.31
CA GLY A 140 4.72 14.89 -5.34
C GLY A 140 5.88 14.16 -6.01
N ILE A 141 6.99 14.84 -6.26
CA ILE A 141 8.23 14.28 -6.83
C ILE A 141 8.84 13.21 -5.91
N SER A 142 8.90 13.47 -4.60
CA SER A 142 9.43 12.49 -3.63
C SER A 142 8.56 11.24 -3.59
N LEU A 143 7.25 11.39 -3.68
CA LEU A 143 6.30 10.27 -3.73
C LEU A 143 6.49 9.45 -5.02
N GLU A 144 6.67 10.11 -6.17
CA GLU A 144 6.92 9.42 -7.43
C GLU A 144 8.19 8.57 -7.39
N PHE A 145 9.28 9.08 -6.80
CA PHE A 145 10.51 8.29 -6.63
C PHE A 145 10.30 7.05 -5.74
N LYS A 146 9.56 7.20 -4.64
CA LYS A 146 9.25 6.07 -3.75
C LYS A 146 8.38 5.01 -4.44
N MET A 147 7.47 5.44 -5.30
CA MET A 147 6.56 4.56 -6.04
C MET A 147 7.19 3.98 -7.31
N GLN A 148 8.41 4.36 -7.67
CA GLN A 148 9.06 3.92 -8.91
C GLN A 148 9.24 2.39 -8.99
N ASN A 149 9.71 1.76 -7.91
CA ASN A 149 9.90 0.30 -7.87
C ASN A 149 8.58 -0.47 -8.02
N PRO A 150 7.54 -0.21 -7.22
CA PRO A 150 6.23 -0.81 -7.40
C PRO A 150 5.64 -0.58 -8.80
N ARG A 151 5.82 0.63 -9.35
CA ARG A 151 5.35 0.99 -10.69
C ARG A 151 6.04 0.18 -11.78
N ASN A 152 7.38 0.08 -11.74
CA ASN A 152 8.16 -0.71 -12.70
C ASN A 152 7.73 -2.17 -12.70
N LEU A 153 7.48 -2.70 -11.51
CA LEU A 153 7.04 -4.05 -11.30
C LEU A 153 5.62 -4.28 -11.85
N ALA A 154 4.68 -3.37 -11.57
CA ALA A 154 3.33 -3.39 -12.12
C ALA A 154 3.35 -3.31 -13.65
N GLN A 155 4.21 -2.47 -14.24
CA GLN A 155 4.39 -2.39 -15.69
C GLN A 155 4.95 -3.68 -16.29
N ALA A 156 5.89 -4.34 -15.61
CA ALA A 156 6.43 -5.64 -16.05
C ALA A 156 5.32 -6.70 -16.06
N LYS A 157 4.51 -6.75 -15.02
CA LYS A 157 3.35 -7.64 -14.91
C LYS A 157 2.29 -7.34 -15.98
N ALA A 158 1.99 -6.07 -16.21
CA ALA A 158 1.04 -5.64 -17.25
C ALA A 158 1.46 -6.13 -18.65
N ARG A 159 2.77 -6.09 -18.97
CA ARG A 159 3.27 -6.65 -20.24
C ARG A 159 3.02 -8.15 -20.38
N LYS A 160 3.17 -8.91 -19.29
CA LYS A 160 2.86 -10.36 -19.29
C LYS A 160 1.36 -10.61 -19.44
N PHE A 161 0.55 -9.82 -18.74
CA PHE A 161 -0.91 -9.91 -18.82
C PHE A 161 -1.45 -9.53 -20.20
N LYS A 162 -0.88 -8.52 -20.87
CA LYS A 162 -1.23 -8.21 -22.26
C LYS A 162 -1.10 -9.42 -23.17
N LYS A 163 -0.03 -10.20 -23.00
CA LYS A 163 0.17 -11.44 -23.79
C LYS A 163 -0.90 -12.49 -23.48
N ALA A 164 -1.25 -12.65 -22.22
CA ALA A 164 -2.31 -13.59 -21.81
C ALA A 164 -3.68 -13.16 -22.32
N TYR A 165 -4.01 -11.86 -22.23
CA TYR A 165 -5.25 -11.32 -22.81
C TYR A 165 -5.30 -11.49 -24.33
N ALA A 166 -4.21 -11.21 -25.04
CA ALA A 166 -4.16 -11.43 -26.49
C ALA A 166 -4.45 -12.88 -26.86
N GLN A 167 -3.90 -13.85 -26.11
CA GLN A 167 -4.20 -15.28 -26.30
C GLN A 167 -5.66 -15.59 -25.97
N MET A 168 -6.22 -15.02 -24.91
CA MET A 168 -7.61 -15.18 -24.53
C MET A 168 -8.56 -14.70 -25.63
N TYR A 169 -8.34 -13.48 -26.12
CA TYR A 169 -9.18 -12.93 -27.15
C TYR A 169 -8.99 -13.65 -28.50
N LYS A 170 -7.79 -14.10 -28.83
CA LYS A 170 -7.56 -14.96 -29.99
C LYS A 170 -8.46 -16.20 -29.95
N MET A 171 -8.57 -16.88 -28.79
CA MET A 171 -9.45 -18.03 -28.62
C MET A 171 -10.94 -17.64 -28.70
N ILE A 172 -11.35 -16.54 -28.06
CA ILE A 172 -12.74 -16.06 -28.12
C ILE A 172 -13.15 -15.74 -29.55
N PHE A 173 -12.29 -15.04 -30.30
CA PHE A 173 -12.54 -14.65 -31.69
C PHE A 173 -12.47 -15.80 -32.68
N SER A 174 -11.86 -16.94 -32.30
CA SER A 174 -11.83 -18.13 -33.15
C SER A 174 -13.18 -18.84 -33.25
N LEU A 175 -14.13 -18.55 -32.36
CA LEU A 175 -15.46 -19.15 -32.36
C LEU A 175 -16.42 -18.35 -33.24
N PRO A 176 -16.97 -18.95 -34.32
CA PRO A 176 -17.95 -18.31 -35.19
C PRO A 176 -19.25 -17.93 -34.49
N THR A 177 -19.56 -18.52 -33.36
CA THR A 177 -20.71 -18.21 -32.50
C THR A 177 -20.56 -16.88 -31.77
N ASN A 178 -19.32 -16.48 -31.48
CA ASN A 178 -19.01 -15.28 -30.71
C ASN A 178 -18.75 -14.09 -31.65
N VAL A 179 -17.98 -14.34 -32.71
CA VAL A 179 -17.56 -13.30 -33.65
C VAL A 179 -17.71 -13.81 -35.09
N PRO A 180 -18.30 -13.02 -36.00
CA PRO A 180 -18.40 -13.41 -37.41
C PRO A 180 -17.02 -13.74 -38.01
N ALA A 181 -16.97 -14.72 -38.91
CA ALA A 181 -15.72 -15.23 -39.48
C ALA A 181 -14.86 -14.16 -40.19
N ASN A 182 -15.49 -13.10 -40.76
CA ASN A 182 -14.79 -11.97 -41.37
C ASN A 182 -14.02 -11.11 -40.34
N LYS A 183 -14.42 -11.15 -39.07
CA LYS A 183 -13.80 -10.41 -37.96
C LYS A 183 -12.92 -11.27 -37.04
N ALA A 184 -12.74 -12.55 -37.37
CA ALA A 184 -11.99 -13.50 -36.53
C ALA A 184 -10.53 -13.09 -36.25
N LYS A 185 -9.96 -12.19 -37.05
CA LYS A 185 -8.60 -11.67 -36.87
C LYS A 185 -8.54 -10.31 -36.16
N GLU A 186 -9.66 -9.65 -35.87
CA GLU A 186 -9.70 -8.31 -35.28
C GLU A 186 -9.20 -8.29 -33.81
N TRP A 187 -9.05 -9.45 -33.16
CA TRP A 187 -8.40 -9.54 -31.85
C TRP A 187 -7.01 -8.89 -31.81
N PHE A 188 -6.35 -8.80 -32.98
CA PHE A 188 -5.04 -8.18 -33.13
C PHE A 188 -5.08 -6.65 -32.93
N ASN A 189 -6.22 -6.03 -33.17
CA ASN A 189 -6.44 -4.60 -33.07
C ASN A 189 -6.91 -4.15 -31.67
N LEU A 190 -7.05 -5.13 -30.73
CA LEU A 190 -7.43 -4.82 -29.36
C LEU A 190 -6.25 -4.19 -28.61
N GLU A 191 -6.45 -3.01 -28.09
CA GLU A 191 -5.53 -2.37 -27.18
C GLU A 191 -5.91 -2.66 -25.72
N TYR A 192 -4.91 -2.97 -24.90
CA TYR A 192 -5.09 -3.22 -23.48
C TYR A 192 -4.44 -2.11 -22.70
N THR A 193 -5.23 -1.32 -22.02
CA THR A 193 -4.78 -0.25 -21.13
C THR A 193 -4.84 -0.73 -19.69
N PHE A 194 -3.75 -0.54 -18.95
CA PHE A 194 -3.69 -0.82 -17.52
C PHE A 194 -3.44 0.51 -16.81
N ASP A 195 -4.42 0.92 -16.03
CA ASP A 195 -4.28 2.08 -15.17
C ASP A 195 -3.73 1.67 -13.82
N PHE A 196 -2.66 2.33 -13.42
CA PHE A 196 -2.05 2.13 -12.11
C PHE A 196 -2.58 3.23 -11.17
N ASN A 197 -3.34 2.81 -10.16
CA ASN A 197 -3.84 3.75 -9.15
C ASN A 197 -2.70 4.22 -8.23
N ILE A 198 -1.89 5.14 -8.75
CA ILE A 198 -0.79 5.77 -8.01
C ILE A 198 -1.35 7.03 -7.38
N PRO A 199 -1.22 7.21 -6.05
CA PRO A 199 -1.59 8.45 -5.40
C PRO A 199 -0.83 9.62 -6.04
N ARG A 200 -1.55 10.60 -6.56
CA ARG A 200 -0.98 11.82 -7.12
C ARG A 200 -1.40 13.01 -6.28
N ASN A 201 -0.53 13.98 -6.16
CA ASN A 201 -0.85 15.21 -5.46
C ASN A 201 -1.49 16.20 -6.45
N ILE A 202 -2.81 16.18 -6.57
CA ILE A 202 -3.58 17.05 -7.46
C ILE A 202 -3.27 18.53 -7.20
N LYS A 203 -2.95 18.90 -5.95
CA LYS A 203 -2.60 20.28 -5.60
C LYS A 203 -1.30 20.70 -6.28
N ASP A 204 -0.25 19.87 -6.20
CA ASP A 204 1.05 20.15 -6.85
C ASP A 204 0.91 20.20 -8.38
N GLU A 205 0.08 19.32 -8.94
CA GLU A 205 -0.24 19.34 -10.39
C GLU A 205 -0.93 20.64 -10.78
N ALA A 206 -1.93 21.08 -10.01
CA ALA A 206 -2.65 22.34 -10.26
C ALA A 206 -1.74 23.57 -10.13
N GLU A 207 -0.86 23.60 -9.10
CA GLU A 207 0.12 24.68 -8.95
C GLU A 207 1.13 24.69 -10.11
N THR A 208 1.54 23.51 -10.58
CA THR A 208 2.45 23.38 -11.73
C THR A 208 1.77 23.86 -13.01
N ALA A 209 0.52 23.44 -13.25
CA ALA A 209 -0.26 23.88 -14.38
C ALA A 209 -0.46 25.40 -14.37
N GLN A 210 -0.74 26.00 -13.22
CA GLN A 210 -0.84 27.46 -13.06
C GLN A 210 0.48 28.17 -13.38
N LYS A 211 1.62 27.65 -12.93
CA LYS A 211 2.93 28.24 -13.22
C LYS A 211 3.33 28.11 -14.69
N LEU A 212 2.76 27.17 -15.42
CA LEU A 212 2.98 26.94 -16.85
C LEU A 212 2.07 27.85 -17.71
N GLU A 213 1.12 28.53 -17.14
CA GLU A 213 0.22 29.44 -17.85
C GLU A 213 1.01 30.54 -18.58
N GLY A 214 0.74 30.69 -19.87
CA GLY A 214 1.45 31.65 -20.73
C GLY A 214 2.89 31.24 -21.14
N ILE A 215 3.43 30.15 -20.63
CA ILE A 215 4.76 29.65 -20.99
C ILE A 215 4.66 28.53 -22.05
N VAL A 216 3.67 27.66 -21.92
CA VAL A 216 3.43 26.52 -22.81
C VAL A 216 2.04 26.58 -23.40
N SER A 217 1.73 25.73 -24.41
CA SER A 217 0.40 25.62 -24.97
C SER A 217 -0.61 25.11 -23.93
N ARG A 218 -1.88 25.48 -24.08
CA ARG A 218 -2.98 25.02 -23.22
C ARG A 218 -3.10 23.49 -23.21
N GLU A 219 -2.82 22.86 -24.34
CA GLU A 219 -2.78 21.40 -24.46
C GLU A 219 -1.70 20.79 -23.56
N THR A 220 -0.48 21.34 -23.55
CA THR A 220 0.61 20.89 -22.68
C THR A 220 0.30 21.16 -21.21
N GLN A 221 -0.32 22.29 -20.90
CA GLN A 221 -0.73 22.66 -19.55
C GLN A 221 -1.78 21.68 -19.00
N LEU A 222 -2.80 21.34 -19.79
CA LEU A 222 -3.80 20.34 -19.41
C LEU A 222 -3.21 18.94 -19.28
N GLY A 223 -2.20 18.61 -20.10
CA GLY A 223 -1.50 17.32 -20.04
C GLY A 223 -0.72 17.06 -18.74
N VAL A 224 -0.45 18.10 -17.94
CA VAL A 224 0.17 17.98 -16.62
C VAL A 224 -0.85 17.48 -15.58
N LEU A 225 -2.16 17.73 -15.81
CA LEU A 225 -3.20 17.39 -14.86
C LEU A 225 -3.61 15.91 -15.02
N SER A 226 -3.38 15.11 -13.99
CA SER A 226 -3.75 13.70 -14.01
C SER A 226 -5.25 13.43 -13.98
N ILE A 227 -6.05 14.44 -13.61
CA ILE A 227 -7.52 14.38 -13.64
C ILE A 227 -8.08 14.49 -15.05
N VAL A 228 -7.27 14.88 -16.04
CA VAL A 228 -7.65 15.00 -17.44
C VAL A 228 -7.16 13.78 -18.20
N PRO A 229 -8.00 12.75 -18.42
CA PRO A 229 -7.57 11.50 -19.07
C PRO A 229 -7.34 11.67 -20.58
N ASP A 230 -8.08 12.58 -21.23
CA ASP A 230 -7.97 12.90 -22.65
C ASP A 230 -7.95 14.41 -22.83
N VAL A 231 -6.78 14.93 -23.15
CA VAL A 231 -6.54 16.37 -23.33
C VAL A 231 -7.30 16.91 -24.54
N THR A 232 -7.45 16.10 -25.60
CA THR A 232 -8.14 16.51 -26.83
C THR A 232 -9.63 16.73 -26.55
N GLN A 233 -10.25 15.78 -25.86
CA GLN A 233 -11.65 15.87 -25.48
C GLN A 233 -11.89 17.04 -24.50
N GLU A 234 -10.99 17.29 -23.59
CA GLU A 234 -11.09 18.41 -22.66
C GLU A 234 -10.94 19.75 -23.35
N MET A 235 -10.06 19.85 -24.34
CA MET A 235 -9.94 21.04 -25.19
C MET A 235 -11.20 21.31 -26.00
N GLU A 236 -11.90 20.28 -26.47
CA GLU A 236 -13.18 20.43 -27.16
C GLU A 236 -14.25 20.95 -26.19
N ARG A 237 -14.36 20.38 -24.99
CA ARG A 237 -15.30 20.86 -23.97
C ARG A 237 -15.08 22.33 -23.60
N ILE A 238 -13.82 22.72 -23.39
CA ILE A 238 -13.48 24.12 -23.09
C ILE A 238 -13.92 25.05 -24.23
N LYS A 239 -13.74 24.65 -25.50
CA LYS A 239 -14.20 25.46 -26.65
C LYS A 239 -15.72 25.56 -26.72
N ASP A 240 -16.42 24.48 -26.40
CA ASP A 240 -17.87 24.47 -26.36
C ASP A 240 -18.41 25.40 -25.28
N GLU A 241 -17.81 25.34 -24.05
CA GLU A 241 -18.13 26.26 -22.95
C GLU A 241 -17.86 27.73 -23.31
N GLU A 242 -16.70 28.05 -23.88
CA GLU A 242 -16.34 29.39 -24.33
C GLU A 242 -17.32 29.90 -25.42
N THR A 243 -17.84 29.00 -26.26
CA THR A 243 -18.81 29.33 -27.30
C THR A 243 -20.20 29.58 -26.72
N GLU A 244 -20.62 28.77 -25.75
CA GLU A 244 -21.89 28.95 -25.04
C GLU A 244 -21.89 30.26 -24.20
N GLU A 245 -20.79 30.60 -23.50
CA GLU A 245 -20.64 31.86 -22.80
C GLU A 245 -20.72 33.06 -23.73
N ARG A 246 -20.17 32.99 -24.94
CA ARG A 246 -20.27 34.04 -25.95
C ARG A 246 -21.68 34.18 -26.51
N LEU A 247 -22.42 33.08 -26.62
CA LEU A 247 -23.79 33.07 -27.18
C LEU A 247 -24.83 33.49 -26.12
N ASN A 248 -24.53 33.27 -24.84
CA ASN A 248 -25.42 33.62 -23.75
C ASN A 248 -24.64 34.39 -22.66
N PRO A 249 -24.26 35.65 -22.92
CA PRO A 249 -23.60 36.46 -21.92
C PRO A 249 -24.57 36.63 -20.75
N GLN A 250 -24.28 35.92 -19.65
CA GLN A 250 -25.00 36.16 -18.40
C GLN A 250 -24.76 37.62 -18.02
N VAL A 251 -25.85 38.38 -18.00
CA VAL A 251 -25.82 39.74 -17.49
C VAL A 251 -25.46 39.65 -16.03
N ASP A 252 -24.24 40.03 -15.71
CA ASP A 252 -23.74 40.11 -14.36
C ASP A 252 -24.54 41.15 -13.57
N PHE A 253 -25.58 40.69 -12.86
CA PHE A 253 -26.34 41.52 -11.92
C PHE A 253 -25.58 41.77 -10.61
N GLY A 254 -24.29 41.39 -10.53
CA GLY A 254 -23.48 41.39 -9.30
C GLY A 254 -22.96 42.76 -8.82
N ASN A 255 -23.13 43.88 -9.57
CA ASN A 255 -22.53 45.14 -9.20
C ASN A 255 -23.55 46.30 -9.05
N PHE A 256 -24.71 46.02 -8.46
CA PHE A 256 -25.47 47.10 -7.84
C PHE A 256 -24.87 47.36 -6.46
N THR A 257 -23.77 48.08 -6.41
CA THR A 257 -23.25 48.67 -5.20
C THR A 257 -24.32 49.55 -4.57
N ARG A 258 -24.67 49.23 -3.37
CA ARG A 258 -25.32 50.14 -2.42
C ARG A 258 -24.46 51.40 -2.26
N ASN A 259 -24.77 52.40 -3.02
CA ASN A 259 -24.54 53.80 -2.59
C ASN A 259 -25.64 54.12 -1.58
N THR A 260 -25.48 53.73 -0.34
CA THR A 260 -26.17 54.36 0.77
C THR A 260 -25.33 55.57 1.12
N GLU A 261 -25.83 56.73 0.76
CA GLU A 261 -25.41 58.04 1.24
C GLU A 261 -25.42 58.03 2.75
N GLU A 262 -24.27 58.36 3.33
CA GLU A 262 -24.16 58.80 4.72
C GLU A 262 -24.94 60.14 4.84
N VAL A 263 -26.10 60.03 5.45
CA VAL A 263 -26.78 61.20 5.99
C VAL A 263 -26.18 61.46 7.35
N THR A 264 -25.29 62.43 7.38
CA THR A 264 -24.86 63.10 8.62
C THR A 264 -26.08 63.78 9.24
N GLU A 265 -26.55 63.31 10.36
CA GLU A 265 -27.34 64.07 11.31
C GLU A 265 -26.41 64.67 12.38
N GLU A 266 -26.07 65.93 12.16
CA GLU A 266 -25.84 66.86 13.24
C GLU A 266 -27.22 67.25 13.82
N HIS A 267 -27.45 67.05 15.11
CA HIS A 267 -28.09 68.02 16.00
C HIS A 267 -28.29 67.43 17.41
N GLU A 268 -27.73 68.24 18.32
CA GLU A 268 -27.97 68.46 19.79
C GLU A 268 -27.49 67.34 20.72
#